data_97d652e79bc3a074a868a57cc91dc2c1
#
_entry.id   97d652e79bc3a074a868a57cc91dc2c1
#
_cell.length_a   1.000
_cell.length_b   1.000
_cell.length_c   1.000
_cell.angle_alpha   90.00
_cell.angle_beta   90.00
_cell.angle_gamma   90.00
#
_symmetry.space_group_name_H-M   'P 1'
#
loop_
_entity.id
_entity.type
_entity.pdbx_description
1 polymer ?
#
loop_
_entity_poly.entity_id
_entity_poly.type
_entity_poly.pdbx_seq_one_letter_code
_entity_poly.pdbx_strand_id
1 'polypeptide(L)'
;HRECKSVIGSYGVGELHSDQAYQDSYTLICSLDLDENLSEEALDEKNAEYLETFPRRPSAALVQLIHDRCGTQKELSLRAGISEATISRMCSDDNFRYDIRQITRIVISLHMPPLLSAAFMEQTGFGTAVMTRYLRYQCIIACMFMDELDDVINSNRKLFE
;
A
#
# COMPACT_ATOMS: atom_id res chain seq x y z
N HIS A 1 7.92 10.05 9.83
CA HIS A 1 7.56 9.99 11.26
C HIS A 1 6.98 11.30 11.80
N ARG A 2 7.53 12.47 11.44
CA ARG A 2 6.97 13.78 11.83
C ARG A 2 5.68 14.08 11.06
N GLU A 3 5.62 13.75 9.79
CA GLU A 3 4.46 13.97 8.91
C GLU A 3 3.27 13.08 9.30
N CYS A 4 3.52 11.82 9.62
CA CYS A 4 2.47 10.92 10.10
C CYS A 4 1.87 11.38 11.45
N LYS A 5 2.69 11.94 12.35
CA LYS A 5 2.18 12.54 13.59
C LYS A 5 1.36 13.80 13.34
N SER A 6 1.73 14.60 12.34
CA SER A 6 0.96 15.79 11.95
C SER A 6 -0.38 15.40 11.32
N VAL A 7 -0.40 14.37 10.52
CA VAL A 7 -1.61 13.82 9.90
C VAL A 7 -2.58 13.27 10.97
N ILE A 8 -2.08 12.49 11.92
CA ILE A 8 -2.92 11.95 13.00
C ILE A 8 -3.42 13.06 13.94
N GLY A 9 -2.60 14.08 14.19
CA GLY A 9 -2.95 15.23 15.04
C GLY A 9 -3.89 16.24 14.38
N SER A 10 -3.98 16.24 13.06
CA SER A 10 -4.72 17.24 12.29
C SER A 10 -6.05 16.76 11.72
N TYR A 11 -6.58 15.63 12.17
CA TYR A 11 -7.94 15.21 11.81
C TYR A 11 -9.02 16.24 12.17
N GLY A 12 -8.61 17.45 12.45
CA GLY A 12 -9.50 18.55 12.76
C GLY A 12 -9.19 19.89 12.09
N VAL A 13 -8.01 20.16 11.51
CA VAL A 13 -7.73 21.48 10.88
C VAL A 13 -6.67 21.38 9.79
N GLY A 14 -7.03 21.75 8.60
CA GLY A 14 -6.26 21.80 7.40
C GLY A 14 -4.94 22.56 7.45
N GLU A 15 -3.90 21.85 7.62
CA GLU A 15 -2.60 22.04 6.99
C GLU A 15 -2.05 20.63 6.71
N LEU A 16 -2.91 19.85 6.09
CA LEU A 16 -2.56 18.58 5.54
C LEU A 16 -1.92 18.82 4.21
N HIS A 17 -0.71 18.40 4.14
CA HIS A 17 0.01 18.19 2.91
C HIS A 17 0.72 19.44 2.41
N SER A 18 2.01 19.34 2.34
CA SER A 18 2.63 19.92 1.19
C SER A 18 1.91 19.33 -0.03
N ASP A 19 1.46 20.15 -0.95
CA ASP A 19 0.84 19.72 -2.22
C ASP A 19 1.63 18.59 -2.89
N GLN A 20 2.93 18.51 -2.62
CA GLN A 20 3.84 17.48 -3.07
C GLN A 20 3.52 16.07 -2.51
N ALA A 21 3.24 15.93 -1.21
CA ALA A 21 2.93 14.61 -0.64
C ALA A 21 1.59 14.07 -1.14
N TYR A 22 0.65 14.96 -1.43
CA TYR A 22 -0.62 14.60 -2.04
C TYR A 22 -0.42 14.19 -3.50
N GLN A 23 0.37 14.95 -4.25
CA GLN A 23 0.73 14.62 -5.63
C GLN A 23 1.56 13.34 -5.71
N ASP A 24 2.53 13.15 -4.81
CA ASP A 24 3.29 11.91 -4.72
C ASP A 24 2.39 10.68 -4.47
N SER A 25 1.33 10.84 -3.67
CA SER A 25 0.32 9.78 -3.46
C SER A 25 -0.45 9.44 -4.72
N TYR A 26 -0.91 10.44 -5.47
CA TYR A 26 -1.65 10.24 -6.73
C TYR A 26 -0.75 9.71 -7.82
N THR A 27 0.45 10.25 -7.91
CA THR A 27 1.46 9.88 -8.89
C THR A 27 1.85 8.42 -8.77
N LEU A 28 1.91 7.89 -7.54
CA LEU A 28 2.31 6.52 -7.27
C LEU A 28 1.24 5.46 -7.58
N ILE A 29 -0.03 5.81 -7.73
CA ILE A 29 -1.06 4.87 -8.16
C ILE A 29 -0.84 4.48 -9.61
N CYS A 30 -0.65 5.45 -10.48
CA CYS A 30 -0.40 5.22 -11.89
C CYS A 30 1.01 4.74 -12.18
N SER A 31 1.87 4.72 -11.19
CA SER A 31 3.26 4.43 -11.15
C SER A 31 3.86 4.04 -12.44
N LEU A 32 4.62 4.48 -13.06
CA LEU A 32 5.65 3.85 -13.86
C LEU A 32 6.15 4.72 -14.98
N ASP A 33 5.33 5.53 -15.59
CA ASP A 33 5.75 6.50 -16.63
C ASP A 33 4.93 7.77 -16.48
N LEU A 34 5.09 8.44 -15.32
CA LEU A 34 4.44 9.71 -15.13
C LEU A 34 5.19 10.76 -15.92
N ASP A 35 4.58 11.15 -16.97
CA ASP A 35 4.83 12.46 -17.55
C ASP A 35 4.48 13.48 -16.46
N GLU A 36 5.50 14.12 -15.89
CA GLU A 36 5.39 15.16 -14.85
C GLU A 36 4.48 16.33 -15.27
N ASN A 37 3.95 16.31 -16.50
CA ASN A 37 3.12 17.33 -17.10
C ASN A 37 1.63 16.96 -17.19
N LEU A 38 1.18 15.86 -16.57
CA LEU A 38 -0.24 15.53 -16.56
C LEU A 38 -1.04 16.51 -15.71
N SER A 39 -2.20 16.95 -16.22
CA SER A 39 -3.17 17.69 -15.41
C SER A 39 -3.79 16.79 -14.33
N GLU A 40 -4.34 17.38 -13.26
CA GLU A 40 -5.03 16.63 -12.21
C GLU A 40 -6.16 15.76 -12.78
N GLU A 41 -6.95 16.30 -13.73
CA GLU A 41 -8.04 15.56 -14.36
C GLU A 41 -7.54 14.35 -15.16
N ALA A 42 -6.43 14.50 -15.89
CA ALA A 42 -5.83 13.39 -16.64
C ALA A 42 -5.24 12.32 -15.71
N LEU A 43 -4.76 12.74 -14.54
CA LEU A 43 -4.25 11.84 -13.51
C LEU A 43 -5.38 11.07 -12.84
N ASP A 44 -6.49 11.73 -12.52
CA ASP A 44 -7.69 11.10 -11.97
C ASP A 44 -8.28 10.08 -12.94
N GLU A 45 -8.35 10.40 -14.23
CA GLU A 45 -8.83 9.48 -15.26
C GLU A 45 -7.95 8.23 -15.35
N LYS A 46 -6.62 8.39 -15.36
CA LYS A 46 -5.68 7.25 -15.35
C LYS A 46 -5.79 6.41 -14.08
N ASN A 47 -5.97 7.05 -12.93
CA ASN A 47 -6.15 6.36 -11.66
C ASN A 47 -7.44 5.54 -11.66
N ALA A 48 -8.53 6.12 -12.16
CA ALA A 48 -9.80 5.43 -12.29
C ALA A 48 -9.69 4.23 -13.24
N GLU A 49 -9.08 4.40 -14.41
CA GLU A 49 -8.84 3.32 -15.37
C GLU A 49 -7.98 2.18 -14.76
N TYR A 50 -6.89 2.53 -14.05
CA TYR A 50 -6.06 1.54 -13.39
C TYR A 50 -6.85 0.76 -12.34
N LEU A 51 -7.65 1.43 -11.50
CA LEU A 51 -8.44 0.78 -10.47
C LEU A 51 -9.58 -0.07 -11.04
N GLU A 52 -10.18 0.33 -12.16
CA GLU A 52 -11.19 -0.47 -12.86
C GLU A 52 -10.60 -1.77 -13.42
N THR A 53 -9.37 -1.72 -13.92
CA THR A 53 -8.66 -2.89 -14.47
C THR A 53 -7.94 -3.70 -13.41
N PHE A 54 -7.84 -3.19 -12.18
CA PHE A 54 -7.16 -3.87 -11.08
C PHE A 54 -7.82 -5.23 -10.78
N PRO A 55 -7.05 -6.32 -10.69
CA PRO A 55 -7.60 -7.66 -10.54
C PRO A 55 -8.46 -7.77 -9.27
N ARG A 56 -9.58 -8.45 -9.41
CA ARG A 56 -10.52 -8.68 -8.28
C ARG A 56 -10.19 -9.92 -7.46
N ARG A 57 -9.24 -10.76 -7.91
CA ARG A 57 -8.77 -11.93 -7.18
C ARG A 57 -7.47 -11.59 -6.46
N PRO A 58 -7.33 -11.92 -5.18
CA PRO A 58 -6.17 -11.53 -4.38
C PRO A 58 -4.84 -12.04 -4.94
N SER A 59 -4.82 -13.27 -5.46
CA SER A 59 -3.61 -13.83 -6.08
C SER A 59 -3.18 -13.04 -7.32
N ALA A 60 -4.11 -12.73 -8.21
CA ALA A 60 -3.85 -11.97 -9.42
C ALA A 60 -3.48 -10.52 -9.12
N ALA A 61 -4.13 -9.91 -8.13
CA ALA A 61 -3.80 -8.57 -7.66
C ALA A 61 -2.35 -8.50 -7.15
N LEU A 62 -1.93 -9.47 -6.33
CA LEU A 62 -0.56 -9.50 -5.82
C LEU A 62 0.46 -9.73 -6.94
N VAL A 63 0.17 -10.62 -7.91
CA VAL A 63 1.05 -10.84 -9.07
C VAL A 63 1.23 -9.56 -9.87
N GLN A 64 0.16 -8.80 -10.14
CA GLN A 64 0.25 -7.53 -10.83
C GLN A 64 1.05 -6.51 -10.03
N LEU A 65 0.80 -6.37 -8.74
CA LEU A 65 1.54 -5.45 -7.87
C LEU A 65 3.04 -5.77 -7.83
N ILE A 66 3.40 -7.05 -7.78
CA ILE A 66 4.80 -7.47 -7.84
C ILE A 66 5.42 -7.08 -9.17
N HIS A 67 4.75 -7.39 -10.27
CA HIS A 67 5.22 -7.04 -11.60
C HIS A 67 5.47 -5.54 -11.73
N ASP A 68 4.50 -4.73 -11.31
CA ASP A 68 4.52 -3.29 -11.51
C ASP A 68 5.47 -2.55 -10.56
N ARG A 69 5.75 -3.10 -9.36
CA ARG A 69 6.43 -2.34 -8.30
C ARG A 69 7.76 -2.92 -7.81
N CYS A 70 8.00 -4.18 -7.99
CA CYS A 70 9.29 -4.77 -7.57
C CYS A 70 9.86 -5.82 -8.54
N GLY A 71 9.09 -6.20 -9.54
CA GLY A 71 9.52 -7.08 -10.63
C GLY A 71 9.40 -8.57 -10.33
N THR A 72 9.81 -9.06 -9.16
CA THR A 72 9.83 -10.51 -8.85
C THR A 72 9.32 -10.83 -7.45
N GLN A 73 8.80 -12.07 -7.29
CA GLN A 73 8.40 -12.61 -5.98
C GLN A 73 9.58 -12.68 -4.99
N LYS A 74 10.77 -12.99 -5.49
CA LYS A 74 11.99 -13.03 -4.69
C LYS A 74 12.34 -11.65 -4.13
N GLU A 75 12.23 -10.62 -4.95
CA GLU A 75 12.46 -9.25 -4.51
C GLU A 75 11.44 -8.81 -3.44
N LEU A 76 10.16 -9.12 -3.63
CA LEU A 76 9.16 -8.86 -2.61
C LEU A 76 9.46 -9.62 -1.31
N SER A 77 9.86 -10.90 -1.42
CA SER A 77 10.24 -11.71 -0.26
C SER A 77 11.35 -11.04 0.56
N LEU A 78 12.38 -10.53 -0.10
CA LEU A 78 13.48 -9.84 0.55
C LEU A 78 13.03 -8.53 1.20
N ARG A 79 12.27 -7.70 0.49
CA ARG A 79 11.80 -6.40 0.98
C ARG A 79 10.82 -6.54 2.13
N ALA A 80 9.85 -7.45 2.01
CA ALA A 80 8.79 -7.62 2.99
C ALA A 80 9.19 -8.49 4.20
N GLY A 81 10.32 -9.19 4.13
CA GLY A 81 10.71 -10.16 5.15
C GLY A 81 9.71 -11.30 5.29
N ILE A 82 9.09 -11.71 4.18
CA ILE A 82 8.15 -12.84 4.08
C ILE A 82 8.81 -13.91 3.23
N SER A 83 8.74 -15.19 3.65
CA SER A 83 9.41 -16.26 2.91
C SER A 83 8.92 -16.36 1.46
N GLU A 84 9.80 -16.68 0.54
CA GLU A 84 9.49 -16.84 -0.89
C GLU A 84 8.40 -17.88 -1.11
N ALA A 85 8.41 -18.98 -0.34
CA ALA A 85 7.36 -20.00 -0.37
C ALA A 85 5.98 -19.43 0.02
N THR A 86 5.93 -18.53 1.00
CA THR A 86 4.69 -17.86 1.41
C THR A 86 4.21 -16.89 0.31
N ILE A 87 5.10 -16.08 -0.26
CA ILE A 87 4.77 -15.19 -1.39
C ILE A 87 4.23 -16.00 -2.58
N SER A 88 4.89 -17.13 -2.91
CA SER A 88 4.44 -18.00 -4.00
C SER A 88 3.03 -18.55 -3.76
N ARG A 89 2.71 -18.93 -2.52
CA ARG A 89 1.35 -19.35 -2.15
C ARG A 89 0.34 -18.21 -2.27
N MET A 90 0.69 -17.01 -1.82
CA MET A 90 -0.16 -15.82 -1.97
C MET A 90 -0.47 -15.52 -3.43
N CYS A 91 0.49 -15.75 -4.32
CA CYS A 91 0.35 -15.52 -5.77
C CYS A 91 -0.43 -16.62 -6.50
N SER A 92 -0.66 -17.78 -5.89
CA SER A 92 -1.30 -18.94 -6.53
C SER A 92 -2.61 -19.39 -5.89
N ASP A 93 -2.93 -18.91 -4.69
CA ASP A 93 -4.09 -19.35 -3.91
C ASP A 93 -4.99 -18.18 -3.56
N ASP A 94 -6.13 -18.06 -4.23
CA ASP A 94 -7.11 -17.01 -3.97
C ASP A 94 -7.77 -17.13 -2.58
N ASN A 95 -7.66 -18.30 -1.93
CA ASN A 95 -8.17 -18.53 -0.59
C ASN A 95 -7.09 -18.35 0.49
N PHE A 96 -5.90 -17.86 0.12
CA PHE A 96 -4.86 -17.60 1.09
C PHE A 96 -5.36 -16.63 2.16
N ARG A 97 -5.21 -17.01 3.42
CA ARG A 97 -5.62 -16.17 4.55
C ARG A 97 -4.45 -15.27 4.95
N TYR A 98 -4.58 -14.02 4.61
CA TYR A 98 -3.62 -13.00 5.00
C TYR A 98 -3.73 -12.66 6.49
N ASP A 99 -2.59 -12.34 7.09
CA ASP A 99 -2.47 -11.69 8.37
C ASP A 99 -2.31 -10.17 8.15
N ILE A 100 -2.81 -9.34 9.05
CA ILE A 100 -2.69 -7.88 8.94
C ILE A 100 -1.22 -7.42 8.90
N ARG A 101 -0.33 -8.13 9.58
CA ARG A 101 1.11 -7.85 9.55
C ARG A 101 1.70 -8.13 8.16
N GLN A 102 1.29 -9.22 7.52
CA GLN A 102 1.71 -9.55 6.14
C GLN A 102 1.23 -8.49 5.16
N ILE A 103 -0.03 -8.08 5.25
CA ILE A 103 -0.59 -7.00 4.43
C ILE A 103 0.21 -5.71 4.62
N THR A 104 0.46 -5.30 5.87
CA THR A 104 1.22 -4.09 6.17
C THR A 104 2.64 -4.16 5.61
N ARG A 105 3.33 -5.29 5.77
CA ARG A 105 4.67 -5.51 5.21
C ARG A 105 4.68 -5.40 3.69
N ILE A 106 3.71 -6.00 3.01
CA ILE A 106 3.58 -5.94 1.55
C ILE A 106 3.32 -4.50 1.11
N VAL A 107 2.35 -3.82 1.73
CA VAL A 107 1.99 -2.44 1.36
C VAL A 107 3.17 -1.48 1.50
N ILE A 108 3.89 -1.53 2.61
CA ILE A 108 5.06 -0.67 2.84
C ILE A 108 6.20 -1.04 1.88
N SER A 109 6.51 -2.34 1.72
CA SER A 109 7.60 -2.79 0.85
C SER A 109 7.39 -2.46 -0.63
N LEU A 110 6.14 -2.30 -1.05
CA LEU A 110 5.77 -1.92 -2.42
C LEU A 110 5.47 -0.42 -2.54
N HIS A 111 5.62 0.36 -1.47
CA HIS A 111 5.28 1.78 -1.42
C HIS A 111 3.89 2.05 -2.01
N MET A 112 2.90 1.26 -1.57
CA MET A 112 1.55 1.35 -2.14
C MET A 112 0.81 2.55 -1.58
N PRO A 113 0.37 3.49 -2.44
CA PRO A 113 -0.42 4.63 -1.98
C PRO A 113 -1.78 4.20 -1.44
N PRO A 114 -2.42 5.04 -0.61
CA PRO A 114 -3.62 4.67 0.14
C PRO A 114 -4.77 4.09 -0.68
N LEU A 115 -5.06 4.62 -1.86
CA LEU A 115 -6.14 4.11 -2.73
C LEU A 115 -5.83 2.71 -3.26
N LEU A 116 -4.59 2.48 -3.70
CA LEU A 116 -4.17 1.17 -4.18
C LEU A 116 -4.11 0.15 -3.05
N SER A 117 -3.63 0.57 -1.88
CA SER A 117 -3.65 -0.25 -0.66
C SER A 117 -5.08 -0.66 -0.30
N ALA A 118 -6.03 0.28 -0.34
CA ALA A 118 -7.43 0.00 -0.07
C ALA A 118 -8.02 -1.02 -1.05
N ALA A 119 -7.73 -0.90 -2.35
CA ALA A 119 -8.17 -1.84 -3.37
C ALA A 119 -7.61 -3.26 -3.13
N PHE A 120 -6.32 -3.37 -2.82
CA PHE A 120 -5.69 -4.65 -2.49
C PHE A 120 -6.22 -5.25 -1.17
N MET A 121 -6.39 -4.42 -0.15
CA MET A 121 -6.91 -4.84 1.16
C MET A 121 -8.35 -5.35 1.06
N GLU A 122 -9.18 -4.74 0.23
CA GLU A 122 -10.53 -5.23 -0.05
C GLU A 122 -10.51 -6.65 -0.62
N GLN A 123 -9.59 -6.93 -1.56
CA GLN A 123 -9.42 -8.26 -2.17
C GLN A 123 -8.95 -9.32 -1.16
N THR A 124 -8.17 -8.93 -0.16
CA THR A 124 -7.56 -9.83 0.82
C THR A 124 -8.40 -10.00 2.10
N GLY A 125 -9.60 -9.43 2.14
CA GLY A 125 -10.51 -9.51 3.29
C GLY A 125 -10.26 -8.48 4.38
N PHE A 126 -9.45 -7.46 4.12
CA PHE A 126 -9.18 -6.34 5.03
C PHE A 126 -9.84 -5.04 4.54
N GLY A 127 -11.05 -5.12 4.02
CA GLY A 127 -11.82 -3.93 3.66
C GLY A 127 -12.11 -3.02 4.85
N THR A 128 -12.65 -1.83 4.57
CA THR A 128 -12.85 -0.75 5.54
C THR A 128 -13.52 -1.21 6.84
N ALA A 129 -14.56 -2.05 6.75
CA ALA A 129 -15.29 -2.53 7.93
C ALA A 129 -14.41 -3.40 8.86
N VAL A 130 -13.48 -4.17 8.31
CA VAL A 130 -12.54 -5.01 9.08
C VAL A 130 -11.44 -4.16 9.67
N MET A 131 -10.95 -3.18 8.90
CA MET A 131 -9.84 -2.30 9.31
C MET A 131 -10.16 -1.42 10.51
N THR A 132 -11.41 -1.18 10.83
CA THR A 132 -11.79 -0.48 12.08
C THR A 132 -11.27 -1.18 13.34
N ARG A 133 -10.99 -2.48 13.26
CA ARG A 133 -10.38 -3.27 14.36
C ARG A 133 -8.85 -3.15 14.41
N TYR A 134 -8.23 -2.61 13.37
CA TYR A 134 -6.78 -2.55 13.18
C TYR A 134 -6.28 -1.11 12.97
N LEU A 135 -6.84 -0.15 13.72
CA LEU A 135 -6.58 1.28 13.54
C LEU A 135 -5.10 1.66 13.50
N ARG A 136 -4.25 1.00 14.30
CA ARG A 136 -2.81 1.27 14.29
C ARG A 136 -2.15 0.88 12.97
N TYR A 137 -2.53 -0.27 12.42
CA TYR A 137 -2.03 -0.71 11.11
C TYR A 137 -2.57 0.18 9.99
N GLN A 138 -3.82 0.61 10.10
CA GLN A 138 -4.40 1.55 9.15
C GLN A 138 -3.65 2.88 9.14
N CYS A 139 -3.29 3.41 10.30
CA CYS A 139 -2.45 4.61 10.40
C CYS A 139 -1.06 4.39 9.77
N ILE A 140 -0.43 3.26 10.03
CA ILE A 140 0.88 2.94 9.44
C ILE A 140 0.76 2.89 7.91
N ILE A 141 -0.21 2.16 7.38
CA ILE A 141 -0.45 2.02 5.94
C ILE A 141 -0.72 3.39 5.29
N ALA A 142 -1.53 4.23 5.92
CA ALA A 142 -1.91 5.53 5.37
C ALA A 142 -0.79 6.58 5.43
N CYS A 143 0.08 6.51 6.44
CA CYS A 143 1.02 7.59 6.73
C CYS A 143 2.50 7.23 6.49
N MET A 144 2.82 5.94 6.43
CA MET A 144 4.20 5.46 6.37
C MET A 144 4.48 4.59 5.13
N PHE A 145 3.60 4.60 4.14
CA PHE A 145 3.76 3.75 2.95
C PHE A 145 4.99 4.11 2.10
N MET A 146 5.55 5.30 2.28
CA MET A 146 6.79 5.75 1.62
C MET A 146 8.05 5.50 2.45
N ASP A 147 7.90 5.05 3.69
CA ASP A 147 9.03 4.78 4.57
C ASP A 147 9.64 3.41 4.28
N GLU A 148 10.90 3.23 4.68
CA GLU A 148 11.53 1.92 4.63
C GLU A 148 10.91 0.98 5.67
N LEU A 149 10.64 -0.27 5.28
CA LEU A 149 9.95 -1.23 6.15
C LEU A 149 10.66 -1.44 7.49
N ASP A 150 11.99 -1.48 7.50
CA ASP A 150 12.79 -1.67 8.73
C ASP A 150 12.59 -0.51 9.70
N ASP A 151 12.48 0.72 9.21
CA ASP A 151 12.21 1.90 10.04
C ASP A 151 10.79 1.87 10.60
N VAL A 152 9.83 1.44 9.79
CA VAL A 152 8.43 1.25 10.21
C VAL A 152 8.33 0.19 11.31
N ILE A 153 8.98 -0.97 11.13
CA ILE A 153 9.02 -2.05 12.12
C ILE A 153 9.70 -1.58 13.41
N ASN A 154 10.87 -0.95 13.31
CA ASN A 154 11.61 -0.47 14.49
C ASN A 154 10.82 0.55 15.30
N SER A 155 10.09 1.44 14.62
CA SER A 155 9.24 2.45 15.25
C SER A 155 7.97 1.88 15.88
N ASN A 156 7.53 0.72 15.41
CA ASN A 156 6.26 0.09 15.79
C ASN A 156 6.44 -1.37 16.25
N ARG A 157 7.59 -1.70 16.81
CA ARG A 157 8.03 -3.07 17.12
C ARG A 157 6.96 -3.96 17.73
N LYS A 158 6.21 -3.45 18.72
CA LYS A 158 5.14 -4.20 19.41
C LYS A 158 3.98 -4.67 18.49
N LEU A 159 3.84 -4.10 17.32
CA LEU A 159 2.80 -4.51 16.37
C LEU A 159 3.28 -5.64 15.46
N PHE A 160 4.60 -5.79 15.30
CA PHE A 160 5.20 -6.75 14.39
C PHE A 160 5.80 -7.99 15.10
N GLU A 161 5.86 -7.96 16.43
CA GLU A 161 6.14 -9.13 17.29
C GLU A 161 4.88 -9.99 17.46
#